data_205bb5341cb380ee40ee2762468870f9
#
_entry.id   205bb5341cb380ee40ee2762468870f9
#
_cell.length_a   1.000
_cell.length_b   1.000
_cell.length_c   1.000
_cell.angle_alpha   90.00
_cell.angle_beta   90.00
_cell.angle_gamma   90.00
#
_symmetry.space_group_name_H-M   'P 1'
#
loop_
_entity.id
_entity.type
_entity.pdbx_description
1 polymer ?
#
loop_
_entity_poly.entity_id
_entity_poly.type
_entity_poly.pdbx_seq_one_letter_code
_entity_poly.pdbx_strand_id
1 'polypeptide(L)'
;MNKILIIEDEDILRRDLHEMLSLEGFQVQSASNGLEGLEKVQGDLPDLIICDIRMPGLDGYQVLKAVRDLPNGYKAVFIFLTAKVETEDIRAGMNLGADDYLLKPVTRKDLMTAVKVRLAHRQQMLEAIRKQSGEAPASHNGTEFDEESVKSMLAQLSKTEKKVFFYVAQEKSTAEIATLLYVSPKTVENHRHNISKKLKLKGGHSVLALALKTKPILSRILPN
;
A
#
# COMPACT_ATOMS: atom_id res chain seq x y z
N MET A 1 -1.14 -0.77 20.06
CA MET A 1 -2.25 -1.66 19.71
C MET A 1 -2.65 -1.31 18.30
N ASN A 2 -2.71 -2.29 17.36
CA ASN A 2 -3.02 -1.99 15.96
C ASN A 2 -4.52 -1.74 15.79
N LYS A 3 -4.87 -0.71 14.99
CA LYS A 3 -6.24 -0.34 14.65
C LYS A 3 -6.65 -1.03 13.35
N ILE A 4 -7.77 -1.74 13.36
CA ILE A 4 -8.32 -2.42 12.19
C ILE A 4 -9.70 -1.87 11.90
N LEU A 5 -9.97 -1.54 10.63
CA LEU A 5 -11.29 -1.18 10.13
C LEU A 5 -11.84 -2.32 9.27
N ILE A 6 -13.05 -2.76 9.56
CA ILE A 6 -13.81 -3.72 8.75
C ILE A 6 -14.88 -2.94 7.99
N ILE A 7 -14.97 -3.15 6.68
CA ILE A 7 -16.01 -2.57 5.81
C ILE A 7 -16.71 -3.74 5.12
N GLU A 8 -17.92 -4.05 5.58
CA GLU A 8 -18.67 -5.23 5.15
C GLU A 8 -20.16 -4.92 5.30
N ASP A 9 -20.98 -5.13 4.28
CA ASP A 9 -22.41 -4.84 4.31
C ASP A 9 -23.23 -5.94 5.00
N GLU A 10 -22.73 -7.18 5.00
CA GLU A 10 -23.40 -8.29 5.68
C GLU A 10 -23.19 -8.23 7.21
N ASP A 11 -24.27 -7.95 7.95
CA ASP A 11 -24.24 -7.73 9.40
C ASP A 11 -23.63 -8.90 10.19
N ILE A 12 -23.95 -10.13 9.82
CA ILE A 12 -23.48 -11.33 10.53
C ILE A 12 -21.97 -11.46 10.36
N LEU A 13 -21.49 -11.44 9.12
CA LEU A 13 -20.06 -11.57 8.83
C LEU A 13 -19.28 -10.41 9.46
N ARG A 14 -19.79 -9.17 9.37
CA ARG A 14 -19.16 -8.00 9.98
C ARG A 14 -18.97 -8.15 11.49
N ARG A 15 -19.98 -8.68 12.21
CA ARG A 15 -19.90 -8.95 13.64
C ARG A 15 -18.91 -10.06 13.97
N ASP A 16 -18.95 -11.16 13.22
CA ASP A 16 -18.05 -12.31 13.42
C ASP A 16 -16.59 -11.88 13.25
N LEU A 17 -16.29 -11.14 12.20
CA LEU A 17 -14.93 -10.60 11.96
C LEU A 17 -14.50 -9.65 13.09
N HIS A 18 -15.42 -8.77 13.53
CA HIS A 18 -15.17 -7.85 14.63
C HIS A 18 -14.83 -8.60 15.93
N GLU A 19 -15.62 -9.61 16.27
CA GLU A 19 -15.40 -10.43 17.46
C GLU A 19 -14.07 -11.20 17.38
N MET A 20 -13.80 -11.88 16.26
CA MET A 20 -12.56 -12.63 16.06
C MET A 20 -11.31 -11.75 16.26
N LEU A 21 -11.32 -10.54 15.70
CA LEU A 21 -10.19 -9.62 15.79
C LEU A 21 -10.08 -8.98 17.17
N SER A 22 -11.20 -8.64 17.80
CA SER A 22 -11.22 -8.08 19.16
C SER A 22 -10.69 -9.07 20.20
N LEU A 23 -11.04 -10.35 20.07
CA LEU A 23 -10.52 -11.42 20.93
C LEU A 23 -9.00 -11.63 20.81
N GLU A 24 -8.41 -11.26 19.67
CA GLU A 24 -6.95 -11.29 19.44
C GLU A 24 -6.24 -10.01 19.91
N GLY A 25 -6.97 -9.08 20.52
CA GLY A 25 -6.41 -7.87 21.11
C GLY A 25 -6.22 -6.71 20.13
N PHE A 26 -6.87 -6.71 18.97
CA PHE A 26 -6.87 -5.55 18.05
C PHE A 26 -7.91 -4.51 18.48
N GLN A 27 -7.65 -3.25 18.16
CA GLN A 27 -8.65 -2.20 18.26
C GLN A 27 -9.47 -2.19 16.96
N VAL A 28 -10.73 -2.64 17.02
CA VAL A 28 -11.54 -2.87 15.83
C VAL A 28 -12.64 -1.83 15.71
N GLN A 29 -12.76 -1.25 14.52
CA GLN A 29 -13.92 -0.47 14.09
C GLN A 29 -14.59 -1.18 12.92
N SER A 30 -15.91 -0.97 12.76
CA SER A 30 -16.68 -1.56 11.68
C SER A 30 -17.48 -0.49 10.94
N ALA A 31 -17.67 -0.67 9.64
CA ALA A 31 -18.52 0.11 8.78
C ALA A 31 -19.42 -0.83 7.97
N SER A 32 -20.66 -0.43 7.74
CA SER A 32 -21.67 -1.22 7.03
C SER A 32 -21.69 -0.98 5.51
N ASN A 33 -20.91 -0.04 5.04
CA ASN A 33 -20.79 0.31 3.61
C ASN A 33 -19.51 1.11 3.36
N GLY A 34 -19.17 1.28 2.08
CA GLY A 34 -17.93 1.95 1.66
C GLY A 34 -17.87 3.42 2.06
N LEU A 35 -19.01 4.14 2.08
CA LEU A 35 -19.05 5.57 2.44
C LEU A 35 -18.72 5.76 3.93
N GLU A 36 -19.41 5.03 4.80
CA GLU A 36 -19.12 5.01 6.25
C GLU A 36 -17.66 4.62 6.52
N GLY A 37 -17.15 3.64 5.75
CA GLY A 37 -15.75 3.22 5.82
C GLY A 37 -14.79 4.36 5.53
N LEU A 38 -15.01 5.12 4.46
CA LEU A 38 -14.17 6.26 4.10
C LEU A 38 -14.22 7.39 5.12
N GLU A 39 -15.39 7.70 5.68
CA GLU A 39 -15.52 8.69 6.76
C GLU A 39 -14.64 8.33 7.96
N LYS A 40 -14.65 7.04 8.37
CA LYS A 40 -13.80 6.57 9.47
C LYS A 40 -12.32 6.65 9.14
N VAL A 41 -11.91 6.29 7.91
CA VAL A 41 -10.52 6.39 7.45
C VAL A 41 -10.03 7.84 7.44
N GLN A 42 -10.88 8.80 7.03
CA GLN A 42 -10.54 10.23 7.03
C GLN A 42 -10.40 10.80 8.44
N GLY A 43 -11.21 10.33 9.38
CA GLY A 43 -11.14 10.75 10.79
C GLY A 43 -9.91 10.20 11.53
N ASP A 44 -9.57 8.94 11.31
CA ASP A 44 -8.44 8.26 11.93
C ASP A 44 -7.98 7.09 11.04
N LEU A 45 -6.84 7.28 10.36
CA LEU A 45 -6.30 6.27 9.44
C LEU A 45 -5.95 4.97 10.18
N PRO A 46 -6.61 3.83 9.89
CA PRO A 46 -6.31 2.57 10.54
C PRO A 46 -4.97 1.98 10.07
N ASP A 47 -4.44 1.03 10.83
CA ASP A 47 -3.24 0.28 10.45
C ASP A 47 -3.56 -0.75 9.36
N LEU A 48 -4.79 -1.29 9.37
CA LEU A 48 -5.26 -2.28 8.41
C LEU A 48 -6.75 -2.10 8.14
N ILE A 49 -7.13 -2.23 6.88
CA ILE A 49 -8.51 -2.21 6.39
C ILE A 49 -8.82 -3.60 5.82
N ILE A 50 -9.94 -4.18 6.24
CA ILE A 50 -10.53 -5.37 5.63
C ILE A 50 -11.81 -4.91 4.98
N CYS A 51 -11.93 -5.06 3.67
CA CYS A 51 -13.04 -4.50 2.90
C CYS A 51 -13.64 -5.54 1.96
N ASP A 52 -14.96 -5.72 2.01
CA ASP A 52 -15.65 -6.47 0.97
C ASP A 52 -15.54 -5.75 -0.38
N ILE A 53 -15.41 -6.55 -1.43
CA ILE A 53 -15.38 -6.03 -2.80
C ILE A 53 -16.77 -5.60 -3.23
N ARG A 54 -17.80 -6.44 -2.92
CA ARG A 54 -19.16 -6.25 -3.45
C ARG A 54 -20.09 -5.67 -2.40
N MET A 55 -20.17 -4.36 -2.36
CA MET A 55 -21.10 -3.64 -1.48
C MET A 55 -22.00 -2.73 -2.30
N PRO A 56 -23.24 -2.47 -1.84
CA PRO A 56 -24.10 -1.47 -2.45
C PRO A 56 -23.50 -0.06 -2.39
N GLY A 57 -23.66 0.69 -3.44
CA GLY A 57 -23.17 2.07 -3.55
C GLY A 57 -21.69 2.12 -3.89
N LEU A 58 -20.83 2.34 -2.92
CA LEU A 58 -19.38 2.41 -3.11
C LEU A 58 -18.77 1.03 -2.91
N ASP A 59 -18.25 0.43 -3.98
CA ASP A 59 -17.59 -0.88 -3.94
C ASP A 59 -16.18 -0.82 -3.31
N GLY A 60 -15.63 -2.00 -2.97
CA GLY A 60 -14.33 -2.10 -2.32
C GLY A 60 -13.16 -1.55 -3.15
N TYR A 61 -13.23 -1.63 -4.48
CA TYR A 61 -12.20 -1.05 -5.35
C TYR A 61 -12.21 0.47 -5.32
N GLN A 62 -13.40 1.06 -5.28
CA GLN A 62 -13.57 2.51 -5.15
C GLN A 62 -13.10 2.99 -3.78
N VAL A 63 -13.39 2.23 -2.70
CA VAL A 63 -12.86 2.49 -1.36
C VAL A 63 -11.33 2.46 -1.36
N LEU A 64 -10.70 1.39 -1.89
CA LEU A 64 -9.26 1.29 -1.97
C LEU A 64 -8.63 2.48 -2.70
N LYS A 65 -9.19 2.83 -3.87
CA LYS A 65 -8.72 3.97 -4.64
C LYS A 65 -8.78 5.27 -3.84
N ALA A 66 -9.92 5.54 -3.19
CA ALA A 66 -10.10 6.73 -2.37
C ALA A 66 -9.13 6.76 -1.18
N VAL A 67 -8.91 5.60 -0.51
CA VAL A 67 -7.91 5.49 0.57
C VAL A 67 -6.49 5.77 0.05
N ARG A 68 -6.12 5.24 -1.12
CA ARG A 68 -4.79 5.48 -1.70
C ARG A 68 -4.56 6.92 -2.15
N ASP A 69 -5.63 7.65 -2.43
CA ASP A 69 -5.58 9.08 -2.77
C ASP A 69 -5.46 10.00 -1.53
N LEU A 70 -5.69 9.47 -0.31
CA LEU A 70 -5.51 10.22 0.93
C LEU A 70 -4.02 10.41 1.29
N PRO A 71 -3.66 11.52 1.96
CA PRO A 71 -2.34 11.68 2.57
C PRO A 71 -2.02 10.51 3.50
N ASN A 72 -0.90 9.85 3.30
CA ASN A 72 -0.49 8.65 4.05
C ASN A 72 -1.38 7.40 3.85
N GLY A 73 -2.38 7.42 2.99
CA GLY A 73 -3.26 6.27 2.73
C GLY A 73 -2.53 4.99 2.31
N TYR A 74 -1.33 5.15 1.73
CA TYR A 74 -0.44 4.03 1.41
C TYR A 74 0.11 3.29 2.65
N LYS A 75 0.03 3.91 3.84
CA LYS A 75 0.48 3.29 5.09
C LYS A 75 -0.51 2.28 5.64
N ALA A 76 -1.78 2.37 5.29
CA ALA A 76 -2.78 1.40 5.70
C ALA A 76 -2.66 0.12 4.86
N VAL A 77 -2.53 -1.03 5.50
CA VAL A 77 -2.67 -2.32 4.83
C VAL A 77 -4.10 -2.47 4.35
N PHE A 78 -4.30 -2.97 3.14
CA PHE A 78 -5.64 -3.16 2.58
C PHE A 78 -5.84 -4.60 2.12
N ILE A 79 -6.77 -5.31 2.75
CA ILE A 79 -7.12 -6.71 2.47
C ILE A 79 -8.55 -6.75 1.95
N PHE A 80 -8.77 -7.33 0.79
CA PHE A 80 -10.12 -7.56 0.29
C PHE A 80 -10.76 -8.83 0.83
N LEU A 81 -12.07 -8.78 1.06
CA LEU A 81 -12.93 -9.95 1.21
C LEU A 81 -13.61 -10.23 -0.12
N THR A 82 -13.64 -11.48 -0.56
CA THR A 82 -14.27 -11.86 -1.83
C THR A 82 -14.90 -13.23 -1.78
N ALA A 83 -16.09 -13.37 -2.33
CA ALA A 83 -16.78 -14.67 -2.46
C ALA A 83 -16.20 -15.51 -3.61
N LYS A 84 -15.51 -14.90 -4.58
CA LYS A 84 -15.00 -15.58 -5.76
C LYS A 84 -13.70 -14.94 -6.23
N VAL A 85 -12.73 -15.79 -6.55
CA VAL A 85 -11.44 -15.37 -7.08
C VAL A 85 -11.48 -15.54 -8.59
N GLU A 86 -11.94 -14.51 -9.30
CA GLU A 86 -11.64 -14.43 -10.72
C GLU A 86 -10.26 -13.80 -10.89
N THR A 87 -9.43 -14.41 -11.73
CA THR A 87 -8.02 -14.01 -11.90
C THR A 87 -7.90 -12.54 -12.34
N GLU A 88 -8.92 -12.03 -13.02
CA GLU A 88 -8.98 -10.64 -13.47
C GLU A 88 -9.29 -9.66 -12.33
N ASP A 89 -10.17 -10.03 -11.42
CA ASP A 89 -10.52 -9.22 -10.25
C ASP A 89 -9.35 -9.08 -9.27
N ILE A 90 -8.62 -10.18 -9.02
CA ILE A 90 -7.40 -10.15 -8.21
C ILE A 90 -6.36 -9.23 -8.83
N ARG A 91 -6.12 -9.35 -10.14
CA ARG A 91 -5.16 -8.49 -10.84
C ARG A 91 -5.56 -7.02 -10.79
N ALA A 92 -6.84 -6.73 -10.93
CA ALA A 92 -7.35 -5.35 -10.83
C ALA A 92 -7.06 -4.74 -9.45
N GLY A 93 -7.39 -5.44 -8.37
CA GLY A 93 -7.15 -4.92 -7.02
C GLY A 93 -5.67 -4.86 -6.64
N MET A 94 -4.85 -5.86 -7.03
CA MET A 94 -3.40 -5.79 -6.82
C MET A 94 -2.77 -4.62 -7.57
N ASN A 95 -3.25 -4.31 -8.78
CA ASN A 95 -2.81 -3.14 -9.53
C ASN A 95 -3.22 -1.82 -8.87
N LEU A 96 -4.34 -1.81 -8.13
CA LEU A 96 -4.79 -0.65 -7.35
C LEU A 96 -4.05 -0.49 -6.01
N GLY A 97 -3.24 -1.48 -5.63
CA GLY A 97 -2.43 -1.43 -4.41
C GLY A 97 -3.07 -2.12 -3.20
N ALA A 98 -3.90 -3.14 -3.42
CA ALA A 98 -4.29 -4.07 -2.37
C ALA A 98 -3.08 -4.90 -1.91
N ASP A 99 -3.05 -5.23 -0.63
CA ASP A 99 -1.95 -5.99 -0.03
C ASP A 99 -2.27 -7.49 0.01
N ASP A 100 -3.55 -7.86 0.10
CA ASP A 100 -3.99 -9.27 0.14
C ASP A 100 -5.47 -9.46 -0.18
N TYR A 101 -5.89 -10.74 -0.27
CA TYR A 101 -7.27 -11.19 -0.46
C TYR A 101 -7.61 -12.31 0.51
N LEU A 102 -8.81 -12.28 1.06
CA LEU A 102 -9.41 -13.36 1.85
C LEU A 102 -10.67 -13.86 1.17
N LEU A 103 -10.74 -15.17 0.98
CA LEU A 103 -11.91 -15.84 0.41
C LEU A 103 -12.99 -16.04 1.46
N LYS A 104 -14.23 -15.70 1.12
CA LYS A 104 -15.43 -16.08 1.89
C LYS A 104 -15.79 -17.56 1.58
N PRO A 105 -16.10 -18.37 2.56
CA PRO A 105 -16.22 -18.07 4.00
C PRO A 105 -14.85 -17.91 4.68
N VAL A 106 -14.70 -16.87 5.49
CA VAL A 106 -13.44 -16.53 6.16
C VAL A 106 -13.28 -17.39 7.41
N THR A 107 -12.21 -18.17 7.49
CA THR A 107 -11.89 -18.88 8.74
C THR A 107 -11.05 -17.99 9.66
N ARG A 108 -11.16 -18.22 11.00
CA ARG A 108 -10.32 -17.50 11.97
C ARG A 108 -8.83 -17.66 11.66
N LYS A 109 -8.41 -18.86 11.23
CA LYS A 109 -7.01 -19.14 10.88
C LYS A 109 -6.52 -18.28 9.72
N ASP A 110 -7.30 -18.22 8.64
CA ASP A 110 -6.92 -17.46 7.45
C ASP A 110 -6.90 -15.97 7.72
N LEU A 111 -7.92 -15.46 8.44
CA LEU A 111 -8.00 -14.07 8.90
C LEU A 111 -6.76 -13.68 9.72
N MET A 112 -6.44 -14.47 10.75
CA MET A 112 -5.30 -14.18 11.63
C MET A 112 -3.97 -14.27 10.91
N THR A 113 -3.82 -15.22 9.99
CA THR A 113 -2.60 -15.38 9.20
C THR A 113 -2.40 -14.15 8.30
N ALA A 114 -3.41 -13.75 7.54
CA ALA A 114 -3.34 -12.60 6.65
C ALA A 114 -3.05 -11.31 7.44
N VAL A 115 -3.81 -11.04 8.52
CA VAL A 115 -3.65 -9.84 9.34
C VAL A 115 -2.26 -9.76 9.97
N LYS A 116 -1.81 -10.83 10.65
CA LYS A 116 -0.51 -10.84 11.34
C LYS A 116 0.67 -10.70 10.38
N VAL A 117 0.65 -11.42 9.25
CA VAL A 117 1.71 -11.35 8.24
C VAL A 117 1.79 -9.96 7.62
N ARG A 118 0.66 -9.37 7.25
CA ARG A 118 0.63 -8.05 6.60
C ARG A 118 1.00 -6.91 7.56
N LEU A 119 0.52 -6.96 8.81
CA LEU A 119 0.91 -5.98 9.83
C LEU A 119 2.40 -6.07 10.18
N ALA A 120 2.96 -7.28 10.31
CA ALA A 120 4.39 -7.47 10.55
C ALA A 120 5.23 -6.91 9.40
N HIS A 121 4.84 -7.18 8.16
CA HIS A 121 5.53 -6.65 6.97
C HIS A 121 5.46 -5.11 6.90
N ARG A 122 4.28 -4.54 7.19
CA ARG A 122 4.11 -3.09 7.30
C ARG A 122 5.03 -2.49 8.37
N GLN A 123 5.07 -3.10 9.55
CA GLN A 123 5.91 -2.61 10.64
C GLN A 123 7.39 -2.63 10.26
N GLN A 124 7.88 -3.71 9.67
CA GLN A 124 9.25 -3.77 9.16
C GLN A 124 9.54 -2.67 8.14
N MET A 125 8.60 -2.39 7.24
CA MET A 125 8.72 -1.31 6.25
C MET A 125 8.78 0.06 6.94
N LEU A 126 7.89 0.34 7.91
CA LEU A 126 7.88 1.60 8.66
C LEU A 126 9.13 1.79 9.52
N GLU A 127 9.63 0.71 10.14
CA GLU A 127 10.91 0.73 10.88
C GLU A 127 12.10 0.99 9.96
N ALA A 128 12.11 0.41 8.77
CA ALA A 128 13.13 0.69 7.76
C ALA A 128 13.11 2.17 7.34
N ILE A 129 11.93 2.77 7.19
CA ILE A 129 11.76 4.20 6.89
C ILE A 129 12.21 5.06 8.09
N ARG A 130 11.81 4.70 9.33
CA ARG A 130 12.14 5.45 10.56
C ARG A 130 13.63 5.45 10.87
N LYS A 131 14.30 4.31 10.70
CA LYS A 131 15.76 4.21 10.86
C LYS A 131 16.55 5.11 9.94
N GLN A 132 15.90 5.64 8.88
CA GLN A 132 16.50 6.56 7.91
C GLN A 132 16.15 8.03 8.16
N SER A 133 15.18 8.33 9.05
CA SER A 133 14.76 9.71 9.36
C SER A 133 15.52 10.36 10.54
N GLY A 134 16.57 9.74 11.05
CA GLY A 134 17.54 10.42 11.93
C GLY A 134 17.11 10.65 13.37
N GLU A 135 16.50 9.66 14.05
CA GLU A 135 16.54 9.61 15.51
C GLU A 135 17.23 8.30 15.92
N ALA A 136 18.54 8.41 16.19
CA ALA A 136 19.40 7.29 16.55
C ALA A 136 19.37 6.98 18.05
N PRO A 137 19.62 5.67 18.45
CA PRO A 137 20.97 5.39 18.89
C PRO A 137 21.64 4.32 18.02
N ALA A 138 22.93 4.49 17.90
CA ALA A 138 23.82 3.83 16.99
C ALA A 138 23.92 2.30 17.14
N SER A 139 23.87 1.54 16.05
CA SER A 139 24.92 0.61 15.61
C SER A 139 24.56 -0.13 14.32
N HIS A 140 25.36 0.10 13.36
CA HIS A 140 25.90 -0.67 12.23
C HIS A 140 25.03 -1.56 11.34
N ASN A 141 25.18 -1.23 10.08
CA ASN A 141 25.08 -1.95 8.79
C ASN A 141 23.76 -1.85 8.02
N GLY A 142 23.52 -0.67 7.44
CA GLY A 142 22.67 -0.52 6.25
C GLY A 142 23.50 0.18 5.19
N THR A 143 23.67 -0.44 4.02
CA THR A 143 24.33 0.18 2.86
C THR A 143 23.75 1.57 2.60
N GLU A 144 24.50 2.61 2.99
CA GLU A 144 24.25 3.96 2.49
C GLU A 144 24.40 3.87 0.96
N PHE A 145 23.30 4.25 0.25
CA PHE A 145 23.44 4.46 -1.18
C PHE A 145 24.33 5.68 -1.37
N ASP A 146 25.51 5.46 -1.91
CA ASP A 146 26.34 6.54 -2.40
C ASP A 146 25.78 7.07 -3.74
N GLU A 147 26.22 8.25 -4.15
CA GLU A 147 25.76 8.90 -5.37
C GLU A 147 26.06 8.07 -6.62
N GLU A 148 27.14 7.33 -6.61
CA GLU A 148 27.59 6.46 -7.72
C GLU A 148 26.64 5.26 -7.89
N SER A 149 26.26 4.62 -6.77
CA SER A 149 25.29 3.51 -6.77
C SER A 149 23.92 3.95 -7.28
N VAL A 150 23.46 5.15 -6.89
CA VAL A 150 22.19 5.69 -7.37
C VAL A 150 22.28 6.05 -8.87
N LYS A 151 23.37 6.62 -9.33
CA LYS A 151 23.61 6.89 -10.77
C LYS A 151 23.61 5.59 -11.58
N SER A 152 24.30 4.57 -11.11
CA SER A 152 24.35 3.24 -11.76
C SER A 152 22.96 2.60 -11.83
N MET A 153 22.19 2.69 -10.76
CA MET A 153 20.80 2.22 -10.71
C MET A 153 19.91 2.98 -11.71
N LEU A 154 20.00 4.31 -11.73
CA LEU A 154 19.25 5.16 -12.67
C LEU A 154 19.66 4.91 -14.13
N ALA A 155 20.89 4.51 -14.40
CA ALA A 155 21.33 4.20 -15.75
C ALA A 155 20.54 3.04 -16.39
N GLN A 156 19.98 2.14 -15.59
CA GLN A 156 19.16 1.01 -16.04
C GLN A 156 17.74 1.43 -16.45
N LEU A 157 17.31 2.63 -16.05
CA LEU A 157 15.96 3.14 -16.29
C LEU A 157 15.92 4.03 -17.54
N SER A 158 14.83 3.94 -18.29
CA SER A 158 14.55 4.86 -19.39
C SER A 158 14.29 6.28 -18.89
N LYS A 159 14.29 7.28 -19.77
CA LYS A 159 14.02 8.68 -19.41
C LYS A 159 12.68 8.84 -18.69
N THR A 160 11.63 8.17 -19.18
CA THR A 160 10.29 8.23 -18.56
C THR A 160 10.24 7.50 -17.23
N GLU A 161 10.88 6.33 -17.13
CA GLU A 161 10.98 5.58 -15.86
C GLU A 161 11.73 6.36 -14.79
N LYS A 162 12.78 7.12 -15.15
CA LYS A 162 13.48 8.03 -14.22
C LYS A 162 12.55 9.12 -13.69
N LYS A 163 11.73 9.72 -14.56
CA LYS A 163 10.73 10.72 -14.14
C LYS A 163 9.68 10.10 -13.22
N VAL A 164 9.14 8.94 -13.57
CA VAL A 164 8.19 8.22 -12.71
C VAL A 164 8.83 7.91 -11.35
N PHE A 165 10.06 7.38 -11.32
CA PHE A 165 10.78 7.07 -10.10
C PHE A 165 11.04 8.31 -9.23
N PHE A 166 11.39 9.43 -9.84
CA PHE A 166 11.57 10.72 -9.16
C PHE A 166 10.27 11.22 -8.52
N TYR A 167 9.13 11.17 -9.24
CA TYR A 167 7.85 11.58 -8.67
C TYR A 167 7.36 10.61 -7.58
N VAL A 168 7.65 9.32 -7.70
CA VAL A 168 7.41 8.34 -6.62
C VAL A 168 8.22 8.70 -5.37
N ALA A 169 9.47 9.15 -5.52
CA ALA A 169 10.28 9.64 -4.39
C ALA A 169 9.71 10.92 -3.75
N GLN A 170 8.95 11.70 -4.50
CA GLN A 170 8.19 12.86 -3.99
C GLN A 170 6.83 12.48 -3.41
N GLU A 171 6.56 11.20 -3.26
CA GLU A 171 5.32 10.64 -2.70
C GLU A 171 4.06 10.98 -3.53
N LYS A 172 4.23 11.29 -4.82
CA LYS A 172 3.12 11.54 -5.74
C LYS A 172 2.34 10.27 -6.01
N SER A 173 1.01 10.39 -5.98
CA SER A 173 0.10 9.31 -6.37
C SER A 173 0.23 8.96 -7.85
N THR A 174 -0.24 7.78 -8.24
CA THR A 174 -0.27 7.35 -9.65
C THR A 174 -1.05 8.33 -10.53
N ALA A 175 -2.16 8.89 -10.01
CA ALA A 175 -2.99 9.86 -10.72
C ALA A 175 -2.26 11.21 -10.92
N GLU A 176 -1.58 11.73 -9.88
CA GLU A 176 -0.79 12.95 -9.99
C GLU A 176 0.38 12.77 -10.98
N ILE A 177 1.08 11.63 -10.92
CA ILE A 177 2.17 11.34 -11.87
C ILE A 177 1.64 11.25 -13.30
N ALA A 178 0.48 10.64 -13.50
CA ALA A 178 -0.17 10.54 -14.79
C ALA A 178 -0.48 11.94 -15.37
N THR A 179 -1.01 12.83 -14.54
CA THR A 179 -1.28 14.23 -14.91
C THR A 179 0.00 14.98 -15.26
N LEU A 180 1.04 14.88 -14.42
CA LEU A 180 2.33 15.56 -14.62
C LEU A 180 3.07 15.09 -15.87
N LEU A 181 2.90 13.83 -16.27
CA LEU A 181 3.56 13.26 -17.44
C LEU A 181 2.68 13.22 -18.68
N TYR A 182 1.41 13.69 -18.60
CA TYR A 182 0.43 13.67 -19.69
C TYR A 182 0.19 12.26 -20.24
N VAL A 183 0.11 11.25 -19.36
CA VAL A 183 -0.13 9.85 -19.70
C VAL A 183 -1.30 9.29 -18.88
N SER A 184 -1.79 8.09 -19.23
CA SER A 184 -2.82 7.42 -18.44
C SER A 184 -2.26 6.89 -17.11
N PRO A 185 -3.08 6.79 -16.04
CA PRO A 185 -2.68 6.11 -14.79
C PRO A 185 -2.15 4.70 -15.04
N LYS A 186 -2.74 3.97 -15.99
CA LYS A 186 -2.29 2.65 -16.41
C LYS A 186 -0.87 2.64 -16.97
N THR A 187 -0.50 3.68 -17.71
CA THR A 187 0.86 3.84 -18.22
C THR A 187 1.86 4.05 -17.10
N VAL A 188 1.50 4.81 -16.07
CA VAL A 188 2.35 4.99 -14.87
C VAL A 188 2.54 3.68 -14.11
N GLU A 189 1.48 2.89 -13.94
CA GLU A 189 1.58 1.55 -13.32
C GLU A 189 2.52 0.63 -14.10
N ASN A 190 2.41 0.61 -15.43
CA ASN A 190 3.30 -0.16 -16.29
C ASN A 190 4.77 0.29 -16.11
N HIS A 191 5.02 1.59 -16.00
CA HIS A 191 6.36 2.10 -15.70
C HIS A 191 6.85 1.66 -14.32
N ARG A 192 6.01 1.72 -13.28
CA ARG A 192 6.36 1.22 -11.93
C ARG A 192 6.69 -0.28 -11.95
N HIS A 193 5.91 -1.08 -12.68
CA HIS A 193 6.19 -2.50 -12.87
C HIS A 193 7.54 -2.73 -13.56
N ASN A 194 7.82 -2.00 -14.63
CA ASN A 194 9.07 -2.11 -15.36
C ASN A 194 10.28 -1.68 -14.52
N ILE A 195 10.15 -0.62 -13.71
CA ILE A 195 11.15 -0.19 -12.73
C ILE A 195 11.43 -1.32 -11.73
N SER A 196 10.38 -1.90 -11.15
CA SER A 196 10.50 -3.02 -10.21
C SER A 196 11.25 -4.20 -10.84
N LYS A 197 10.92 -4.55 -12.08
CA LYS A 197 11.55 -5.65 -12.83
C LYS A 197 13.03 -5.37 -13.14
N LYS A 198 13.36 -4.18 -13.66
CA LYS A 198 14.72 -3.78 -14.01
C LYS A 198 15.64 -3.70 -12.80
N LEU A 199 15.14 -3.18 -11.69
CA LEU A 199 15.87 -3.06 -10.44
C LEU A 199 15.78 -4.32 -9.55
N LYS A 200 15.18 -5.40 -10.05
CA LYS A 200 15.03 -6.71 -9.37
C LYS A 200 14.38 -6.58 -7.98
N LEU A 201 13.44 -5.66 -7.84
CA LEU A 201 12.75 -5.40 -6.58
C LEU A 201 11.66 -6.44 -6.36
N LYS A 202 11.51 -6.91 -5.11
CA LYS A 202 10.46 -7.87 -4.73
C LYS A 202 9.44 -7.19 -3.82
N GLY A 203 8.16 -7.35 -4.12
CA GLY A 203 7.03 -6.81 -3.34
C GLY A 203 6.40 -5.55 -3.93
N GLY A 204 5.11 -5.35 -3.68
CA GLY A 204 4.27 -4.32 -4.31
C GLY A 204 4.70 -2.87 -4.04
N HIS A 205 5.33 -2.60 -2.90
CA HIS A 205 5.79 -1.26 -2.50
C HIS A 205 7.30 -1.04 -2.64
N SER A 206 8.01 -2.00 -3.23
CA SER A 206 9.47 -1.99 -3.33
C SER A 206 10.03 -0.78 -4.10
N VAL A 207 9.31 -0.30 -5.12
CA VAL A 207 9.69 0.90 -5.90
C VAL A 207 9.59 2.15 -5.03
N LEU A 208 8.52 2.30 -4.23
CA LEU A 208 8.34 3.44 -3.32
C LEU A 208 9.42 3.41 -2.22
N ALA A 209 9.63 2.27 -1.59
CA ALA A 209 10.62 2.13 -0.54
C ALA A 209 12.04 2.49 -1.03
N LEU A 210 12.42 2.03 -2.22
CA LEU A 210 13.71 2.38 -2.83
C LEU A 210 13.77 3.86 -3.21
N ALA A 211 12.70 4.41 -3.80
CA ALA A 211 12.62 5.81 -4.19
C ALA A 211 12.77 6.75 -2.99
N LEU A 212 12.11 6.45 -1.87
CA LEU A 212 12.25 7.20 -0.63
C LEU A 212 13.68 7.12 -0.06
N LYS A 213 14.30 5.94 -0.10
CA LYS A 213 15.70 5.76 0.32
C LYS A 213 16.70 6.61 -0.46
N THR A 214 16.45 6.75 -1.73
CA THR A 214 17.35 7.47 -2.64
C THR A 214 16.95 8.94 -2.84
N LYS A 215 15.83 9.39 -2.24
CA LYS A 215 15.28 10.76 -2.38
C LYS A 215 16.32 11.89 -2.19
N PRO A 216 17.18 11.87 -1.14
CA PRO A 216 18.15 12.95 -0.93
C PRO A 216 19.15 13.07 -2.08
N ILE A 217 19.52 11.93 -2.68
CA ILE A 217 20.47 11.86 -3.80
C ILE A 217 19.78 12.17 -5.11
N LEU A 218 18.55 11.66 -5.32
CA LEU A 218 17.75 11.92 -6.50
C LEU A 218 17.50 13.40 -6.73
N SER A 219 17.23 14.16 -5.67
CA SER A 219 17.00 15.61 -5.73
C SER A 219 18.25 16.39 -6.16
N ARG A 220 19.44 15.81 -6.04
CA ARG A 220 20.70 16.40 -6.52
C ARG A 220 21.02 16.01 -7.96
N ILE A 221 20.71 14.76 -8.35
CA ILE A 221 21.08 14.20 -9.65
C ILE A 221 20.05 14.54 -10.75
N LEU A 222 18.77 14.64 -10.37
CA LEU A 222 17.66 14.95 -11.26
C LEU A 222 16.99 16.27 -10.79
N PRO A 223 17.62 17.43 -11.03
CA PRO A 223 16.93 18.70 -10.81
C PRO A 223 15.74 18.81 -11.77
N ASN A 224 14.64 19.46 -11.32
CA ASN A 224 13.37 19.66 -12.05
C ASN A 224 13.54 19.99 -13.53
#